data_4c48a084c2fe54a72a6423f8511fdb7d
#
_entry.id   4c48a084c2fe54a72a6423f8511fdb7d
#
_cell.length_a   1.000
_cell.length_b   1.000
_cell.length_c   1.000
_cell.angle_alpha   90.00
_cell.angle_beta   90.00
_cell.angle_gamma   90.00
#
_symmetry.space_group_name_H-M   'P 1'
#
loop_
_entity.id
_entity.type
_entity.pdbx_description
1 polymer ?
#
loop_
_entity_poly.entity_id
_entity_poly.type
_entity_poly.pdbx_seq_one_letter_code
_entity_poly.pdbx_strand_id
1 'polypeptide(L)'
;FAVECSRRPPDSTLFPYTTIFRSDAPQALENLIASLDRQWKLPSRHRERLISATDPALFDYPILYMHGRREFRLSSSERDAIRAFVERGGVILADAICASPEFTSSFRREMQSLSDNAIWQPVPVDHPMWTREYGGYDLSRVTRRDPQARAADDPLRAKLVNVAPRLEGLFIEDHFAVLFSPYDISCALENTPSLECQGYIPEDAAKIGMNLVLYALQQ
;
A
#
# COMPACT_ATOMS: atom_id res chain seq x y z
N PHE A 1 -8.48 -2.19 3.72
CA PHE A 1 -9.31 -1.04 3.28
C PHE A 1 -8.48 -0.15 2.39
N ALA A 2 -8.99 0.19 1.20
CA ALA A 2 -8.36 1.13 0.30
C ALA A 2 -8.96 2.52 0.52
N VAL A 3 -8.14 3.50 0.89
CA VAL A 3 -8.49 4.91 0.78
C VAL A 3 -7.89 5.43 -0.50
N GLU A 4 -8.74 5.92 -1.35
CA GLU A 4 -8.36 6.59 -2.58
C GLU A 4 -8.20 8.08 -2.31
N CYS A 5 -6.97 8.60 -2.46
CA CYS A 5 -6.71 10.02 -2.32
C CYS A 5 -7.26 10.80 -3.51
N SER A 6 -8.30 11.57 -3.26
CA SER A 6 -8.99 12.39 -4.25
C SER A 6 -8.26 13.71 -4.52
N ARG A 7 -7.99 14.04 -5.79
CA ARG A 7 -7.78 15.42 -6.20
C ARG A 7 -9.13 16.08 -6.46
N ARG A 8 -9.40 17.22 -5.80
CA ARG A 8 -10.36 18.19 -6.33
C ARG A 8 -9.69 18.90 -7.50
N PRO A 9 -10.35 19.00 -8.67
CA PRO A 9 -9.97 20.00 -9.64
C PRO A 9 -10.19 21.40 -9.01
N PRO A 10 -9.34 22.39 -9.28
CA PRO A 10 -9.61 23.76 -8.92
C PRO A 10 -10.86 24.22 -9.67
N ASP A 11 -11.81 24.80 -8.95
CA ASP A 11 -13.02 25.44 -9.45
C ASP A 11 -14.04 24.59 -10.25
N SER A 12 -14.92 23.90 -9.52
CA SER A 12 -16.32 23.83 -9.92
C SER A 12 -17.21 23.60 -8.72
N THR A 13 -17.97 24.61 -8.42
CA THR A 13 -19.17 24.59 -7.58
C THR A 13 -20.16 23.54 -8.07
N LEU A 14 -20.72 22.80 -7.10
CA LEU A 14 -21.90 21.94 -7.24
C LEU A 14 -21.68 20.58 -7.91
N PHE A 15 -21.29 19.60 -7.10
CA PHE A 15 -22.02 18.31 -7.01
C PHE A 15 -21.52 17.54 -5.78
N PRO A 16 -22.43 16.99 -4.94
CA PRO A 16 -22.02 16.17 -3.83
C PRO A 16 -21.56 14.79 -4.36
N TYR A 17 -20.29 14.51 -4.16
CA TYR A 17 -19.71 13.22 -3.89
C TYR A 17 -20.06 12.01 -4.77
N THR A 18 -19.44 11.91 -5.89
CA THR A 18 -18.91 10.65 -6.41
C THR A 18 -17.75 10.98 -7.35
N THR A 19 -16.62 11.35 -6.81
CA THR A 19 -15.40 11.24 -7.58
C THR A 19 -14.96 9.79 -7.43
N ILE A 20 -15.44 8.96 -8.34
CA ILE A 20 -14.90 7.63 -8.57
C ILE A 20 -13.50 7.85 -9.13
N PHE A 21 -12.50 7.88 -8.26
CA PHE A 21 -11.17 7.58 -8.69
C PHE A 21 -11.22 6.11 -9.06
N ARG A 22 -11.12 5.81 -10.34
CA ARG A 22 -10.80 4.47 -10.76
C ARG A 22 -9.42 4.18 -10.20
N SER A 23 -9.37 3.36 -9.17
CA SER A 23 -8.14 2.72 -8.77
C SER A 23 -7.57 2.01 -9.99
N ASP A 24 -6.28 2.19 -10.27
CA ASP A 24 -5.59 1.43 -11.32
C ASP A 24 -5.49 -0.06 -10.96
N ALA A 25 -5.83 -0.45 -9.73
CA ALA A 25 -5.85 -1.81 -9.20
C ALA A 25 -7.06 -2.04 -8.25
N PRO A 26 -8.32 -2.00 -8.75
CA PRO A 26 -9.52 -1.99 -7.91
C PRO A 26 -9.77 -3.32 -7.16
N GLN A 27 -9.20 -4.44 -7.60
CA GLN A 27 -9.40 -5.76 -6.99
C GLN A 27 -8.19 -6.23 -6.16
N ALA A 28 -7.13 -5.41 -6.06
CA ALA A 28 -5.89 -5.80 -5.40
C ALA A 28 -6.11 -6.26 -3.96
N LEU A 29 -6.84 -5.50 -3.17
CA LEU A 29 -7.10 -5.81 -1.77
C LEU A 29 -8.06 -7.00 -1.63
N GLU A 30 -9.09 -7.10 -2.47
CA GLU A 30 -9.99 -8.27 -2.48
C GLU A 30 -9.23 -9.57 -2.77
N ASN A 31 -8.31 -9.55 -3.75
CA ASN A 31 -7.46 -10.68 -4.08
C ASN A 31 -6.47 -11.02 -2.96
N LEU A 32 -5.95 -10.02 -2.25
CA LEU A 32 -5.11 -10.23 -1.07
C LEU A 32 -5.90 -10.88 0.06
N ILE A 33 -7.09 -10.38 0.38
CA ILE A 33 -8.00 -10.95 1.38
C ILE A 33 -8.38 -12.39 1.02
N ALA A 34 -8.74 -12.65 -0.24
CA ALA A 34 -9.03 -14.01 -0.71
C ALA A 34 -7.82 -14.96 -0.58
N SER A 35 -6.62 -14.45 -0.69
CA SER A 35 -5.39 -15.22 -0.46
C SER A 35 -5.17 -15.52 1.03
N LEU A 36 -5.45 -14.57 1.91
CA LEU A 36 -5.45 -14.74 3.36
C LEU A 36 -6.49 -15.79 3.80
N ASP A 37 -7.74 -15.70 3.31
CA ASP A 37 -8.80 -16.63 3.65
C ASP A 37 -8.46 -18.06 3.25
N ARG A 38 -7.90 -18.26 2.06
CA ARG A 38 -7.46 -19.57 1.59
C ARG A 38 -6.36 -20.19 2.44
N GLN A 39 -5.41 -19.37 2.88
CA GLN A 39 -4.22 -19.83 3.61
C GLN A 39 -4.48 -20.05 5.10
N TRP A 40 -5.22 -19.13 5.74
CA TRP A 40 -5.43 -19.15 7.20
C TRP A 40 -6.87 -19.42 7.62
N LYS A 41 -7.78 -19.68 6.67
CA LYS A 41 -9.21 -19.93 6.95
C LYS A 41 -9.81 -18.84 7.83
N LEU A 42 -9.41 -17.60 7.62
CA LEU A 42 -9.98 -16.48 8.32
C LEU A 42 -11.47 -16.37 7.98
N PRO A 43 -12.35 -16.16 8.97
CA PRO A 43 -13.77 -16.06 8.69
C PRO A 43 -14.02 -14.88 7.75
N SER A 44 -14.72 -15.15 6.63
CA SER A 44 -14.99 -14.23 5.51
C SER A 44 -15.87 -13.02 5.84
N ARG A 45 -15.85 -12.54 7.08
CA ARG A 45 -16.55 -11.31 7.53
C ARG A 45 -15.79 -10.03 7.19
N HIS A 46 -14.55 -10.13 6.75
CA HIS A 46 -13.73 -8.99 6.37
C HIS A 46 -14.06 -8.57 4.93
N ARG A 47 -15.06 -7.71 4.80
CA ARG A 47 -15.36 -7.07 3.50
C ARG A 47 -14.46 -5.85 3.36
N GLU A 48 -13.72 -5.82 2.27
CA GLU A 48 -13.14 -4.60 1.77
C GLU A 48 -14.23 -3.54 1.63
N ARG A 49 -13.95 -2.33 2.07
CA ARG A 49 -14.81 -1.18 1.88
C ARG A 49 -13.97 0.00 1.42
N LEU A 50 -14.33 0.56 0.28
CA LEU A 50 -13.80 1.85 -0.14
C LEU A 50 -14.49 2.93 0.70
N ILE A 51 -13.71 3.70 1.45
CA ILE A 51 -14.20 4.76 2.32
C ILE A 51 -13.41 6.05 2.11
N SER A 52 -14.04 7.19 2.37
CA SER A 52 -13.31 8.45 2.50
C SER A 52 -12.48 8.44 3.79
N ALA A 53 -11.31 9.11 3.79
CA ALA A 53 -10.52 9.29 5.00
C ALA A 53 -11.32 10.00 6.13
N THR A 54 -12.33 10.79 5.77
CA THR A 54 -13.21 11.48 6.73
C THR A 54 -14.48 10.70 7.10
N ASP A 55 -14.66 9.47 6.58
CA ASP A 55 -15.78 8.61 6.96
C ASP A 55 -15.59 8.12 8.42
N PRO A 56 -16.55 8.33 9.33
CA PRO A 56 -16.44 7.84 10.69
C PRO A 56 -16.18 6.34 10.80
N ALA A 57 -16.62 5.55 9.81
CA ALA A 57 -16.36 4.12 9.74
C ALA A 57 -14.87 3.77 9.56
N LEU A 58 -13.98 4.74 9.30
CA LEU A 58 -12.53 4.54 9.25
C LEU A 58 -12.01 3.84 10.52
N PHE A 59 -12.57 4.21 11.66
CA PHE A 59 -12.16 3.71 12.98
C PHE A 59 -12.69 2.31 13.33
N ASP A 60 -13.55 1.74 12.50
CA ASP A 60 -14.02 0.35 12.65
C ASP A 60 -13.01 -0.67 12.11
N TYR A 61 -11.93 -0.19 11.47
CA TYR A 61 -10.96 -1.02 10.78
C TYR A 61 -9.57 -0.89 11.39
N PRO A 62 -8.82 -2.00 11.56
CA PRO A 62 -7.46 -1.96 12.06
C PRO A 62 -6.43 -1.54 11.00
N ILE A 63 -6.78 -1.71 9.70
CA ILE A 63 -5.85 -1.51 8.59
C ILE A 63 -6.48 -0.59 7.55
N LEU A 64 -5.70 0.40 7.13
CA LEU A 64 -5.97 1.27 6.01
C LEU A 64 -5.03 0.94 4.86
N TYR A 65 -5.58 0.57 3.69
CA TYR A 65 -4.76 0.29 2.50
C TYR A 65 -4.84 1.46 1.52
N MET A 66 -3.67 1.98 1.13
CA MET A 66 -3.56 3.11 0.20
C MET A 66 -2.65 2.75 -0.96
N HIS A 67 -3.10 2.95 -2.18
CA HIS A 67 -2.26 2.75 -3.35
C HIS A 67 -2.55 3.82 -4.41
N GLY A 68 -1.61 4.07 -5.28
CA GLY A 68 -1.82 5.08 -6.31
C GLY A 68 -0.63 5.24 -7.24
N ARG A 69 -0.87 6.01 -8.32
CA ARG A 69 0.11 6.31 -9.34
C ARG A 69 0.37 7.80 -9.49
N ARG A 70 -0.54 8.65 -9.01
CA ARG A 70 -0.48 10.09 -9.21
C ARG A 70 -0.13 10.82 -7.93
N GLU A 71 0.42 12.01 -8.07
CA GLU A 71 0.57 12.93 -6.95
C GLU A 71 -0.78 13.22 -6.29
N PHE A 72 -0.79 13.32 -4.97
CA PHE A 72 -1.98 13.71 -4.20
C PHE A 72 -1.62 14.64 -3.04
N ARG A 73 -2.65 15.27 -2.48
CA ARG A 73 -2.59 16.03 -1.23
C ARG A 73 -3.83 15.73 -0.39
N LEU A 74 -3.61 15.53 0.89
CA LEU A 74 -4.69 15.44 1.87
C LEU A 74 -5.17 16.86 2.24
N SER A 75 -6.46 17.01 2.40
CA SER A 75 -7.02 18.17 3.10
C SER A 75 -6.66 18.14 4.58
N SER A 76 -6.86 19.25 5.32
CA SER A 76 -6.62 19.25 6.76
C SER A 76 -7.48 18.22 7.48
N SER A 77 -8.76 18.12 7.14
CA SER A 77 -9.68 17.16 7.75
C SER A 77 -9.32 15.70 7.48
N GLU A 78 -8.86 15.37 6.26
CA GLU A 78 -8.37 14.02 5.93
C GLU A 78 -7.09 13.69 6.71
N ARG A 79 -6.18 14.65 6.81
CA ARG A 79 -4.93 14.48 7.58
C ARG A 79 -5.22 14.27 9.07
N ASP A 80 -6.13 15.06 9.64
CA ASP A 80 -6.50 14.93 11.04
C ASP A 80 -7.19 13.59 11.33
N ALA A 81 -8.04 13.12 10.42
CA ALA A 81 -8.69 11.82 10.54
C ALA A 81 -7.69 10.66 10.44
N ILE A 82 -6.74 10.72 9.49
CA ILE A 82 -5.69 9.71 9.34
C ILE A 82 -4.74 9.72 10.54
N ARG A 83 -4.38 10.91 11.08
CA ARG A 83 -3.61 11.02 12.31
C ARG A 83 -4.34 10.34 13.47
N ALA A 84 -5.61 10.66 13.68
CA ALA A 84 -6.42 10.04 14.73
C ALA A 84 -6.57 8.53 14.56
N PHE A 85 -6.58 8.03 13.31
CA PHE A 85 -6.56 6.59 13.01
C PHE A 85 -5.29 5.91 13.50
N VAL A 86 -4.12 6.50 13.19
CA VAL A 86 -2.82 6.00 13.63
C VAL A 86 -2.67 6.08 15.15
N GLU A 87 -3.06 7.20 15.78
CA GLU A 87 -3.04 7.38 17.24
C GLU A 87 -3.91 6.38 18.01
N ARG A 88 -4.87 5.75 17.34
CA ARG A 88 -5.71 4.67 17.91
C ARG A 88 -5.18 3.27 17.63
N GLY A 89 -3.95 3.16 17.11
CA GLY A 89 -3.32 1.89 16.79
C GLY A 89 -3.65 1.36 15.39
N GLY A 90 -4.29 2.15 14.52
CA GLY A 90 -4.50 1.77 13.14
C GLY A 90 -3.20 1.77 12.34
N VAL A 91 -3.01 0.76 11.48
CA VAL A 91 -1.83 0.64 10.63
C VAL A 91 -2.16 0.97 9.18
N ILE A 92 -1.32 1.80 8.54
CA ILE A 92 -1.45 2.14 7.13
C ILE A 92 -0.50 1.27 6.30
N LEU A 93 -1.05 0.52 5.35
CA LEU A 93 -0.30 -0.21 4.34
C LEU A 93 -0.43 0.50 3.01
N ALA A 94 0.68 0.68 2.28
CA ALA A 94 0.60 1.35 0.98
C ALA A 94 1.64 0.85 -0.02
N ASP A 95 1.32 1.03 -1.33
CA ASP A 95 2.28 0.81 -2.41
C ASP A 95 2.14 1.81 -3.56
N ALA A 96 3.27 2.07 -4.22
CA ALA A 96 3.31 2.90 -5.41
C ALA A 96 3.04 2.04 -6.66
N ILE A 97 1.88 2.20 -7.27
CA ILE A 97 1.55 1.53 -8.53
C ILE A 97 2.61 1.86 -9.58
N CYS A 98 3.15 0.83 -10.23
CA CYS A 98 4.25 0.92 -11.19
C CYS A 98 5.51 1.65 -10.66
N ALA A 99 5.72 1.67 -9.35
CA ALA A 99 6.79 2.41 -8.66
C ALA A 99 6.77 3.92 -8.98
N SER A 100 5.59 4.53 -9.06
CA SER A 100 5.43 5.94 -9.38
C SER A 100 6.19 6.85 -8.43
N PRO A 101 7.11 7.70 -8.93
CA PRO A 101 7.80 8.66 -8.10
C PRO A 101 6.88 9.80 -7.62
N GLU A 102 5.84 10.15 -8.37
CA GLU A 102 4.87 11.17 -8.01
C GLU A 102 4.05 10.76 -6.78
N PHE A 103 3.52 9.52 -6.81
CA PHE A 103 2.82 8.97 -5.65
C PHE A 103 3.76 8.80 -4.47
N THR A 104 4.94 8.22 -4.67
CA THR A 104 5.95 8.01 -3.63
C THR A 104 6.30 9.29 -2.91
N SER A 105 6.56 10.38 -3.65
CA SER A 105 6.93 11.68 -3.07
C SER A 105 5.79 12.31 -2.29
N SER A 106 4.56 12.23 -2.81
CA SER A 106 3.39 12.76 -2.10
C SER A 106 3.03 11.92 -0.89
N PHE A 107 3.08 10.60 -0.99
CA PHE A 107 2.80 9.71 0.14
C PHE A 107 3.75 9.97 1.32
N ARG A 108 5.06 10.00 1.07
CA ARG A 108 6.04 10.31 2.12
C ARG A 108 5.78 11.67 2.76
N ARG A 109 5.51 12.72 1.97
CA ARG A 109 5.21 14.06 2.47
C ARG A 109 3.96 14.08 3.35
N GLU A 110 2.86 13.47 2.88
CA GLU A 110 1.60 13.47 3.62
C GLU A 110 1.70 12.64 4.91
N MET A 111 2.33 11.48 4.87
CA MET A 111 2.50 10.62 6.06
C MET A 111 3.48 11.24 7.07
N GLN A 112 4.58 11.89 6.63
CA GLN A 112 5.48 12.59 7.55
C GLN A 112 4.77 13.69 8.34
N SER A 113 3.72 14.28 7.77
CA SER A 113 2.92 15.32 8.44
C SER A 113 1.99 14.79 9.54
N LEU A 114 1.90 13.48 9.73
CA LEU A 114 1.05 12.90 10.76
C LEU A 114 1.62 13.05 12.18
N SER A 115 2.95 13.06 12.31
CA SER A 115 3.62 13.22 13.61
C SER A 115 4.98 13.87 13.44
N ASP A 116 5.26 14.87 14.27
CA ASP A 116 6.57 15.55 14.31
C ASP A 116 7.70 14.63 14.85
N ASN A 117 7.33 13.64 15.65
CA ASN A 117 8.26 12.69 16.28
C ASN A 117 8.45 11.41 15.46
N ALA A 118 7.73 11.24 14.36
CA ALA A 118 7.81 10.04 13.55
C ALA A 118 9.08 10.03 12.70
N ILE A 119 9.73 8.87 12.64
CA ILE A 119 10.96 8.66 11.88
C ILE A 119 10.64 7.79 10.67
N TRP A 120 10.83 8.37 9.48
CA TRP A 120 10.73 7.63 8.22
C TRP A 120 12.01 6.86 7.96
N GLN A 121 11.94 5.54 7.92
CA GLN A 121 13.11 4.68 7.77
C GLN A 121 12.83 3.42 6.94
N PRO A 122 13.85 2.82 6.33
CA PRO A 122 13.69 1.52 5.70
C PRO A 122 13.37 0.46 6.77
N VAL A 123 12.47 -0.48 6.42
CA VAL A 123 12.25 -1.66 7.26
C VAL A 123 13.51 -2.55 7.20
N PRO A 124 14.13 -2.88 8.33
CA PRO A 124 15.31 -3.73 8.36
C PRO A 124 15.09 -5.09 7.70
N VAL A 125 16.11 -5.62 7.02
CA VAL A 125 16.00 -6.89 6.28
C VAL A 125 15.84 -8.11 7.21
N ASP A 126 16.19 -7.96 8.48
CA ASP A 126 16.05 -8.94 9.56
C ASP A 126 14.80 -8.70 10.43
N HIS A 127 13.94 -7.74 10.05
CA HIS A 127 12.72 -7.47 10.79
C HIS A 127 11.80 -8.69 10.80
N PRO A 128 11.16 -9.03 11.95
CA PRO A 128 10.28 -10.19 12.10
C PRO A 128 9.16 -10.32 11.05
N MET A 129 8.69 -9.20 10.49
CA MET A 129 7.68 -9.23 9.42
C MET A 129 8.13 -9.96 8.14
N TRP A 130 9.44 -10.16 7.94
CA TRP A 130 9.99 -10.93 6.82
C TRP A 130 10.14 -12.41 7.11
N THR A 131 9.75 -12.84 8.30
CA THR A 131 9.86 -14.21 8.78
C THR A 131 8.47 -14.82 9.03
N ARG A 132 8.45 -16.00 9.63
CA ARG A 132 7.22 -16.66 10.07
C ARG A 132 6.77 -16.26 11.48
N GLU A 133 7.42 -15.29 12.10
CA GLU A 133 7.15 -14.93 13.50
C GLU A 133 5.71 -14.44 13.69
N TYR A 134 5.19 -13.65 12.75
CA TYR A 134 3.78 -13.23 12.75
C TYR A 134 2.84 -14.24 12.06
N GLY A 135 3.31 -15.47 11.78
CA GLY A 135 2.51 -16.51 11.13
C GLY A 135 2.52 -16.48 9.60
N GLY A 136 3.30 -15.60 8.99
CA GLY A 136 3.41 -15.41 7.55
C GLY A 136 4.44 -16.30 6.86
N TYR A 137 5.12 -15.73 5.88
CA TYR A 137 6.13 -16.38 5.05
C TYR A 137 7.54 -15.92 5.40
N ASP A 138 8.52 -16.79 5.17
CA ASP A 138 9.93 -16.40 5.14
C ASP A 138 10.21 -15.72 3.78
N LEU A 139 10.54 -14.42 3.82
CA LEU A 139 10.71 -13.55 2.68
C LEU A 139 12.11 -12.93 2.63
N SER A 140 13.15 -13.70 2.92
CA SER A 140 14.54 -13.24 2.78
C SER A 140 14.88 -12.78 1.35
N ARG A 141 14.22 -13.37 0.35
CA ARG A 141 14.38 -13.05 -1.08
C ARG A 141 13.02 -13.06 -1.79
N VAL A 142 12.87 -12.11 -2.72
CA VAL A 142 11.68 -11.97 -3.58
C VAL A 142 12.10 -11.67 -5.01
N THR A 143 11.22 -11.92 -5.96
CA THR A 143 11.45 -11.62 -7.37
C THR A 143 10.78 -10.30 -7.73
N ARG A 144 11.59 -9.34 -8.18
CA ARG A 144 11.13 -8.06 -8.69
C ARG A 144 11.31 -8.00 -10.20
N ARG A 145 10.32 -7.43 -10.87
CA ARG A 145 10.37 -7.09 -12.30
C ARG A 145 10.87 -5.66 -12.43
N ASP A 146 11.96 -5.50 -13.19
CA ASP A 146 12.54 -4.22 -13.52
C ASP A 146 12.40 -3.96 -15.02
N PRO A 147 11.62 -2.95 -15.45
CA PRO A 147 11.53 -2.52 -16.85
C PRO A 147 12.91 -2.21 -17.42
N GLN A 148 13.13 -2.59 -18.68
CA GLN A 148 14.38 -2.29 -19.36
C GLN A 148 14.24 -1.02 -20.20
N ALA A 149 15.28 -0.16 -20.16
CA ALA A 149 15.36 0.99 -21.05
C ALA A 149 15.34 0.52 -22.52
N ARG A 150 14.59 1.22 -23.36
CA ARG A 150 14.41 0.89 -24.77
C ARG A 150 14.32 2.13 -25.64
N ALA A 151 14.60 1.99 -26.94
CA ALA A 151 14.21 2.96 -27.95
C ALA A 151 12.68 2.92 -28.15
N ALA A 152 12.10 3.97 -28.74
CA ALA A 152 10.65 4.11 -28.87
C ALA A 152 9.97 2.93 -29.59
N ASP A 153 10.63 2.36 -30.60
CA ASP A 153 10.08 1.30 -31.45
C ASP A 153 10.48 -0.13 -31.00
N ASP A 154 11.29 -0.24 -29.95
CA ASP A 154 11.67 -1.55 -29.41
C ASP A 154 10.53 -2.18 -28.62
N PRO A 155 10.40 -3.53 -28.62
CA PRO A 155 9.42 -4.21 -27.79
C PRO A 155 9.69 -4.00 -26.32
N LEU A 156 8.62 -3.92 -25.52
CA LEU A 156 8.70 -3.87 -24.05
C LEU A 156 9.45 -5.10 -23.51
N ARG A 157 10.40 -4.86 -22.63
CA ARG A 157 11.15 -5.91 -21.95
C ARG A 157 11.29 -5.57 -20.47
N ALA A 158 11.26 -6.60 -19.64
CA ALA A 158 11.57 -6.49 -18.22
C ALA A 158 12.51 -7.60 -17.79
N LYS A 159 13.39 -7.29 -16.86
CA LYS A 159 14.28 -8.26 -16.21
C LYS A 159 13.67 -8.67 -14.88
N LEU A 160 13.67 -9.97 -14.61
CA LEU A 160 13.37 -10.50 -13.28
C LEU A 160 14.65 -10.54 -12.46
N VAL A 161 14.65 -9.93 -11.30
CA VAL A 161 15.78 -9.88 -10.38
C VAL A 161 15.39 -10.44 -9.03
N ASN A 162 16.24 -11.29 -8.48
CA ASN A 162 16.05 -11.84 -7.14
C ASN A 162 16.75 -10.93 -6.13
N VAL A 163 15.95 -10.27 -5.25
CA VAL A 163 16.41 -9.22 -4.32
C VAL A 163 15.83 -9.43 -2.95
N ALA A 164 16.37 -8.76 -1.92
CA ALA A 164 15.68 -8.62 -0.64
C ALA A 164 14.40 -7.79 -0.83
N PRO A 165 13.30 -8.08 -0.13
CA PRO A 165 12.12 -7.23 -0.15
C PRO A 165 12.48 -5.84 0.37
N ARG A 166 11.82 -4.81 -0.16
CA ARG A 166 12.07 -3.43 0.24
C ARG A 166 10.77 -2.75 0.62
N LEU A 167 10.71 -2.36 1.86
CA LEU A 167 9.68 -1.47 2.40
C LEU A 167 10.35 -0.30 3.12
N GLU A 168 9.58 0.74 3.25
CA GLU A 168 9.85 1.88 4.10
C GLU A 168 8.70 2.03 5.08
N GLY A 169 8.96 2.57 6.25
CA GLY A 169 7.92 2.76 7.24
C GLY A 169 8.10 4.02 8.06
N LEU A 170 7.00 4.53 8.54
CA LEU A 170 6.97 5.58 9.54
C LEU A 170 6.90 4.89 10.89
N PHE A 171 8.01 4.99 11.64
CA PHE A 171 8.14 4.41 12.96
C PHE A 171 7.62 5.41 14.00
N ILE A 172 6.64 5.01 14.76
CA ILE A 172 5.99 5.83 15.80
C ILE A 172 5.99 5.00 17.07
N GLU A 173 6.50 5.58 18.16
CA GLU A 173 6.65 4.89 19.44
C GLU A 173 7.55 3.65 19.31
N ASP A 174 6.98 2.46 19.18
CA ASP A 174 7.69 1.18 19.19
C ASP A 174 7.36 0.27 17.99
N HIS A 175 6.59 0.77 17.00
CA HIS A 175 6.17 -0.02 15.85
C HIS A 175 6.11 0.81 14.55
N PHE A 176 6.00 0.12 13.41
CA PHE A 176 5.72 0.76 12.13
C PHE A 176 4.21 0.99 11.97
N ALA A 177 3.77 2.21 12.23
CA ALA A 177 2.38 2.61 12.05
C ALA A 177 2.00 2.83 10.56
N VAL A 178 2.99 3.12 9.71
CA VAL A 178 2.84 3.22 8.26
C VAL A 178 3.89 2.34 7.60
N LEU A 179 3.46 1.50 6.67
CA LEU A 179 4.33 0.64 5.86
C LEU A 179 4.08 0.92 4.38
N PHE A 180 5.13 1.22 3.66
CA PHE A 180 5.09 1.64 2.27
C PHE A 180 6.04 0.85 1.38
N SER A 181 5.52 0.28 0.30
CA SER A 181 6.31 -0.28 -0.78
C SER A 181 6.54 0.75 -1.88
N PRO A 182 7.80 1.13 -2.16
CA PRO A 182 8.09 1.96 -3.32
C PRO A 182 7.96 1.20 -4.65
N TYR A 183 7.73 -0.11 -4.60
CA TYR A 183 7.50 -0.99 -5.74
C TYR A 183 6.06 -1.50 -5.76
N ASP A 184 5.55 -1.73 -6.96
CA ASP A 184 4.19 -2.17 -7.20
C ASP A 184 3.89 -3.53 -6.55
N ILE A 185 2.86 -3.57 -5.73
CA ILE A 185 2.24 -4.75 -5.16
C ILE A 185 0.83 -4.91 -5.77
N SER A 186 0.10 -3.82 -5.88
CA SER A 186 -1.31 -3.80 -6.26
C SER A 186 -1.59 -4.39 -7.63
N CYS A 187 -0.89 -3.97 -8.70
CA CYS A 187 -1.09 -4.53 -10.05
C CYS A 187 -0.69 -6.02 -10.12
N ALA A 188 0.28 -6.43 -9.32
CA ALA A 188 0.64 -7.84 -9.23
C ALA A 188 -0.47 -8.67 -8.58
N LEU A 189 -1.14 -8.14 -7.55
CA LEU A 189 -2.29 -8.77 -6.91
C LEU A 189 -3.51 -8.88 -7.84
N GLU A 190 -3.66 -7.97 -8.80
CA GLU A 190 -4.71 -8.02 -9.82
C GLU A 190 -4.44 -9.03 -10.94
N ASN A 191 -3.27 -9.68 -10.95
CA ASN A 191 -2.82 -10.51 -12.06
C ASN A 191 -2.78 -9.78 -13.43
N THR A 192 -2.61 -8.46 -13.40
CA THR A 192 -2.45 -7.62 -14.59
C THR A 192 -1.05 -6.99 -14.66
N PRO A 193 0.03 -7.77 -14.53
CA PRO A 193 1.37 -7.23 -14.50
C PRO A 193 1.75 -6.64 -15.86
N SER A 194 2.14 -5.37 -15.87
CA SER A 194 2.70 -4.73 -17.05
C SER A 194 4.23 -4.85 -17.06
N LEU A 195 4.81 -5.04 -18.25
CA LEU A 195 6.27 -5.01 -18.43
C LEU A 195 6.87 -3.61 -18.19
N GLU A 196 6.05 -2.57 -18.17
CA GLU A 196 6.44 -1.20 -17.86
C GLU A 196 6.43 -0.91 -16.35
N CYS A 197 5.75 -1.74 -15.56
CA CYS A 197 5.65 -1.55 -14.11
C CYS A 197 6.83 -2.19 -13.38
N GLN A 198 7.56 -1.40 -12.60
CA GLN A 198 8.53 -1.92 -11.66
C GLN A 198 7.80 -2.38 -10.40
N GLY A 199 7.88 -3.67 -10.09
CA GLY A 199 7.15 -4.25 -8.98
C GLY A 199 7.45 -5.73 -8.79
N TYR A 200 6.82 -6.32 -7.78
CA TYR A 200 6.99 -7.74 -7.49
C TYR A 200 6.19 -8.62 -8.44
N ILE A 201 6.59 -9.88 -8.58
CA ILE A 201 5.76 -10.87 -9.28
C ILE A 201 4.54 -11.21 -8.42
N PRO A 202 3.41 -11.68 -9.02
CA PRO A 202 2.15 -11.91 -8.28
C PRO A 202 2.31 -12.78 -7.03
N GLU A 203 3.08 -13.85 -7.11
CA GLU A 203 3.29 -14.75 -5.98
C GLU A 203 3.99 -14.06 -4.80
N ASP A 204 5.05 -13.29 -5.06
CA ASP A 204 5.82 -12.61 -4.03
C ASP A 204 5.08 -11.37 -3.50
N ALA A 205 4.34 -10.65 -4.36
CA ALA A 205 3.45 -9.57 -3.96
C ALA A 205 2.38 -10.05 -2.97
N ALA A 206 1.76 -11.21 -3.24
CA ALA A 206 0.77 -11.80 -2.34
C ALA A 206 1.39 -12.17 -0.99
N LYS A 207 2.58 -12.79 -0.97
CA LYS A 207 3.28 -13.12 0.28
C LYS A 207 3.67 -11.88 1.08
N ILE A 208 4.19 -10.84 0.41
CA ILE A 208 4.50 -9.55 1.05
C ILE A 208 3.23 -8.97 1.67
N GLY A 209 2.16 -8.81 0.89
CA GLY A 209 0.90 -8.27 1.37
C GLY A 209 0.33 -9.03 2.56
N MET A 210 0.40 -10.38 2.51
CA MET A 210 -0.04 -11.23 3.62
C MET A 210 0.78 -11.01 4.89
N ASN A 211 2.12 -10.93 4.79
CA ASN A 211 2.98 -10.65 5.94
C ASN A 211 2.68 -9.27 6.55
N LEU A 212 2.44 -8.27 5.70
CA LEU A 212 2.09 -6.91 6.15
C LEU A 212 0.76 -6.89 6.92
N VAL A 213 -0.26 -7.59 6.41
CA VAL A 213 -1.55 -7.70 7.11
C VAL A 213 -1.39 -8.42 8.43
N LEU A 214 -0.66 -9.55 8.47
CA LEU A 214 -0.43 -10.29 9.70
C LEU A 214 0.37 -9.48 10.74
N TYR A 215 1.36 -8.71 10.31
CA TYR A 215 2.05 -7.75 11.16
C TYR A 215 1.07 -6.73 11.73
N ALA A 216 0.30 -6.05 10.87
CA ALA A 216 -0.60 -4.99 11.27
C ALA A 216 -1.72 -5.45 12.23
N LEU A 217 -2.15 -6.70 12.16
CA LEU A 217 -3.17 -7.27 13.05
C LEU A 217 -2.63 -7.63 14.45
N GLN A 218 -1.32 -7.51 14.68
CA GLN A 218 -0.67 -7.85 15.95
C GLN A 218 -0.07 -6.63 16.65
N GLN A 219 -0.33 -5.41 16.12
CA GLN A 219 0.02 -4.14 16.76
C GLN A 219 -1.15 -3.54 17.58
#